data_732a77feb63c1aa6f8991efae96f0b95
#
_entry.id   732a77feb63c1aa6f8991efae96f0b95
#
_cell.length_a   1.000
_cell.length_b   1.000
_cell.length_c   1.000
_cell.angle_alpha   90.00
_cell.angle_beta   90.00
_cell.angle_gamma   90.00
#
_symmetry.space_group_name_H-M   'P 1'
#
loop_
_entity.id
_entity.type
_entity.pdbx_description
1 polymer ?
#
loop_
_entity_poly.entity_id
_entity_poly.type
_entity_poly.pdbx_seq_one_letter_code
_entity_poly.pdbx_strand_id
1 'polypeptide(L)'
;MSYNAAYSNNKPINKRIQEAKELVELYKNYIEYFRNKDSKKVISFADLALLKTIKQNMQEHKKANEILFAYPKTFEVHNEFHINWEFPNDSKLGDFPCKSLLDRVMIDHTNKKVVLVDIKTTADVYNFRHSIEEFDYCRQLAYYWFAIYWYFKNELKLDLEEYTRETYIIAVQSHDGYEVKVFNIENQYIEAKVCVIEDAIKRIAWHKDNDLWDHIKEYYEGDGAELL
;
A
#
# COMPACT_ATOMS: atom_id res chain seq x y z
N MET A 1 22.26 28.97 -10.47
CA MET A 1 22.27 30.45 -10.55
C MET A 1 21.63 30.99 -9.29
N SER A 2 22.28 31.87 -8.57
CA SER A 2 21.76 32.36 -7.29
C SER A 2 20.58 33.29 -7.48
N TYR A 3 19.59 33.21 -6.61
CA TYR A 3 18.41 34.06 -6.49
C TYR A 3 18.73 35.58 -6.56
N ASN A 4 19.91 35.98 -6.20
CA ASN A 4 20.40 37.36 -6.18
C ASN A 4 20.71 37.96 -7.59
N ALA A 5 20.86 37.16 -8.63
CA ALA A 5 21.22 37.67 -9.95
C ALA A 5 20.03 38.35 -10.68
N ALA A 6 18.80 37.96 -10.40
CA ALA A 6 17.60 38.49 -11.01
C ALA A 6 17.06 39.77 -10.33
N TYR A 7 17.50 40.08 -9.11
CA TYR A 7 17.01 41.20 -8.29
C TYR A 7 18.00 42.35 -8.10
N SER A 8 19.01 42.48 -8.96
CA SER A 8 19.90 43.66 -8.94
C SER A 8 19.07 44.91 -9.28
N ASN A 9 18.89 45.81 -8.29
CA ASN A 9 18.19 47.07 -8.45
C ASN A 9 18.84 48.04 -9.46
N ASN A 10 20.02 47.69 -9.98
CA ASN A 10 20.80 48.53 -10.92
C ASN A 10 20.47 48.27 -12.39
N LYS A 11 19.54 47.41 -12.73
CA LYS A 11 19.15 47.15 -14.13
C LYS A 11 17.89 47.95 -14.52
N PRO A 12 17.83 48.51 -15.77
CA PRO A 12 16.64 49.16 -16.27
C PRO A 12 15.41 48.24 -16.18
N ILE A 13 14.25 48.80 -15.86
CA ILE A 13 13.00 48.05 -15.67
C ILE A 13 12.69 47.14 -16.86
N ASN A 14 12.83 47.64 -18.10
CA ASN A 14 12.55 46.85 -19.29
C ASN A 14 13.44 45.61 -19.43
N LYS A 15 14.71 45.70 -19.01
CA LYS A 15 15.64 44.57 -19.02
C LYS A 15 15.24 43.51 -17.96
N ARG A 16 14.81 43.97 -16.79
CA ARG A 16 14.31 43.08 -15.71
C ARG A 16 13.03 42.35 -16.12
N ILE A 17 12.10 43.05 -16.79
CA ILE A 17 10.88 42.44 -17.34
C ILE A 17 11.22 41.37 -18.38
N GLN A 18 12.17 41.67 -19.27
CA GLN A 18 12.57 40.71 -20.29
C GLN A 18 13.21 39.47 -19.69
N GLU A 19 14.16 39.63 -18.76
CA GLU A 19 14.78 38.52 -18.02
C GLU A 19 13.75 37.68 -17.22
N ALA A 20 12.74 38.35 -16.61
CA ALA A 20 11.65 37.64 -15.91
C ALA A 20 10.79 36.82 -16.88
N LYS A 21 10.48 37.34 -18.09
CA LYS A 21 9.74 36.58 -19.10
C LYS A 21 10.52 35.37 -19.60
N GLU A 22 11.82 35.51 -19.80
CA GLU A 22 12.70 34.40 -20.21
C GLU A 22 12.77 33.31 -19.10
N LEU A 23 12.85 33.72 -17.84
CA LEU A 23 12.79 32.77 -16.70
C LEU A 23 11.45 32.06 -16.63
N VAL A 24 10.33 32.76 -16.79
CA VAL A 24 9.00 32.16 -16.80
C VAL A 24 8.87 31.13 -17.91
N GLU A 25 9.34 31.44 -19.12
CA GLU A 25 9.29 30.49 -20.24
C GLU A 25 10.23 29.31 -20.02
N LEU A 26 11.43 29.52 -19.48
CA LEU A 26 12.39 28.46 -19.13
C LEU A 26 11.83 27.51 -18.11
N TYR A 27 11.07 28.02 -17.12
CA TYR A 27 10.49 27.22 -16.04
C TYR A 27 9.00 26.91 -16.23
N LYS A 28 8.45 27.13 -17.43
CA LYS A 28 7.03 26.92 -17.72
C LYS A 28 6.50 25.56 -17.28
N ASN A 29 7.19 24.50 -17.65
CA ASN A 29 6.82 23.14 -17.28
C ASN A 29 6.85 22.93 -15.75
N TYR A 30 7.78 23.56 -15.05
CA TYR A 30 7.88 23.51 -13.58
C TYR A 30 6.75 24.30 -12.92
N ILE A 31 6.39 25.47 -13.47
CA ILE A 31 5.26 26.28 -13.01
C ILE A 31 3.94 25.56 -13.24
N GLU A 32 3.78 24.92 -14.39
CA GLU A 32 2.60 24.11 -14.72
C GLU A 32 2.50 22.89 -13.79
N TYR A 33 3.61 22.23 -13.50
CA TYR A 33 3.66 21.19 -12.48
C TYR A 33 3.17 21.69 -11.13
N PHE A 34 3.70 22.82 -10.63
CA PHE A 34 3.28 23.38 -9.34
C PHE A 34 1.79 23.75 -9.28
N ARG A 35 1.22 24.19 -10.38
CA ARG A 35 -0.23 24.47 -10.46
C ARG A 35 -1.09 23.20 -10.42
N ASN A 36 -0.55 22.09 -10.89
CA ASN A 36 -1.26 20.81 -11.03
C ASN A 36 -0.73 19.72 -10.10
N LYS A 37 0.15 20.05 -9.13
CA LYS A 37 0.84 19.09 -8.27
C LYS A 37 -0.08 18.23 -7.42
N ASP A 38 -1.26 18.72 -7.08
CA ASP A 38 -2.22 18.02 -6.21
C ASP A 38 -2.84 16.79 -6.88
N SER A 39 -2.69 16.65 -8.20
CA SER A 39 -3.23 15.54 -8.99
C SER A 39 -2.17 14.63 -9.63
N LYS A 40 -0.88 15.00 -9.59
CA LYS A 40 0.18 14.27 -10.33
C LYS A 40 1.47 14.15 -9.52
N LYS A 41 1.99 12.94 -9.46
CA LYS A 41 3.34 12.66 -8.95
C LYS A 41 4.35 12.88 -10.08
N VAL A 42 5.37 13.72 -9.85
CA VAL A 42 6.46 13.89 -10.81
C VAL A 42 7.55 12.85 -10.53
N ILE A 43 7.96 12.18 -11.57
CA ILE A 43 9.06 11.22 -11.55
C ILE A 43 10.16 11.68 -12.50
N SER A 44 11.41 11.34 -12.23
CA SER A 44 12.52 11.60 -13.12
C SER A 44 12.45 10.75 -14.39
N PHE A 45 13.16 11.16 -15.45
CA PHE A 45 13.28 10.31 -16.65
C PHE A 45 13.96 8.97 -16.36
N ALA A 46 14.90 8.93 -15.41
CA ALA A 46 15.55 7.71 -14.97
C ALA A 46 14.55 6.78 -14.28
N ASP A 47 13.74 7.31 -13.36
CA ASP A 47 12.69 6.54 -12.68
C ASP A 47 11.64 6.03 -13.68
N LEU A 48 11.28 6.85 -14.67
CA LEU A 48 10.35 6.42 -15.72
C LEU A 48 10.92 5.26 -16.56
N ALA A 49 12.21 5.32 -16.90
CA ALA A 49 12.88 4.23 -17.62
C ALA A 49 12.90 2.95 -16.76
N LEU A 50 13.24 3.07 -15.48
CA LEU A 50 13.21 1.99 -14.52
C LEU A 50 11.82 1.35 -14.42
N LEU A 51 10.78 2.15 -14.21
CA LEU A 51 9.40 1.67 -14.10
C LEU A 51 8.92 0.96 -15.38
N LYS A 52 9.38 1.41 -16.56
CA LYS A 52 9.09 0.71 -17.83
C LYS A 52 9.75 -0.65 -17.88
N THR A 53 10.99 -0.79 -17.44
CA THR A 53 11.70 -2.08 -17.36
C THR A 53 11.00 -3.03 -16.39
N ILE A 54 10.67 -2.56 -15.18
CA ILE A 54 9.94 -3.35 -14.18
C ILE A 54 8.59 -3.83 -14.75
N LYS A 55 7.84 -2.92 -15.38
CA LYS A 55 6.55 -3.26 -16.02
C LYS A 55 6.72 -4.33 -17.09
N GLN A 56 7.76 -4.22 -17.93
CA GLN A 56 8.05 -5.20 -18.96
C GLN A 56 8.34 -6.58 -18.34
N ASN A 57 9.20 -6.65 -17.33
CA ASN A 57 9.51 -7.90 -16.64
C ASN A 57 8.27 -8.54 -15.98
N MET A 58 7.37 -7.72 -15.39
CA MET A 58 6.10 -8.22 -14.90
C MET A 58 5.21 -8.77 -16.02
N GLN A 59 5.22 -8.18 -17.20
CA GLN A 59 4.45 -8.65 -18.36
C GLN A 59 5.04 -9.93 -18.97
N GLU A 60 6.35 -10.12 -18.92
CA GLU A 60 7.05 -11.31 -19.39
C GLU A 60 6.89 -12.48 -18.39
N HIS A 61 6.71 -12.21 -17.11
CA HIS A 61 6.46 -13.23 -16.11
C HIS A 61 5.02 -13.74 -16.22
N LYS A 62 4.81 -14.97 -16.66
CA LYS A 62 3.50 -15.55 -16.96
C LYS A 62 2.44 -15.25 -15.90
N LYS A 63 2.70 -15.59 -14.62
CA LYS A 63 1.71 -15.43 -13.54
C LYS A 63 1.47 -13.97 -13.17
N ALA A 64 2.51 -13.13 -13.15
CA ALA A 64 2.34 -11.71 -12.91
C ALA A 64 1.53 -11.05 -14.03
N ASN A 65 1.76 -11.43 -15.29
CA ASN A 65 0.99 -10.95 -16.43
C ASN A 65 -0.50 -11.32 -16.33
N GLU A 66 -0.81 -12.57 -15.99
CA GLU A 66 -2.19 -13.02 -15.78
C GLU A 66 -2.92 -12.18 -14.71
N ILE A 67 -2.25 -11.88 -13.60
CA ILE A 67 -2.86 -11.16 -12.46
C ILE A 67 -2.94 -9.65 -12.72
N LEU A 68 -1.90 -9.06 -13.33
CA LEU A 68 -1.80 -7.60 -13.42
C LEU A 68 -2.33 -7.01 -14.74
N PHE A 69 -2.24 -7.77 -15.86
CA PHE A 69 -2.49 -7.21 -17.17
C PHE A 69 -3.46 -8.01 -18.03
N ALA A 70 -3.41 -9.36 -17.99
CA ALA A 70 -4.15 -10.25 -18.87
C ALA A 70 -5.26 -11.03 -18.15
N TYR A 71 -5.93 -10.39 -17.18
CA TYR A 71 -7.03 -10.98 -16.42
C TYR A 71 -8.37 -10.90 -17.18
N PRO A 72 -9.33 -11.81 -16.89
CA PRO A 72 -10.65 -11.78 -17.49
C PRO A 72 -11.40 -10.47 -17.21
N LYS A 73 -12.19 -10.00 -18.18
CA LYS A 73 -13.00 -8.77 -18.06
C LYS A 73 -14.14 -8.86 -17.04
N THR A 74 -14.41 -10.05 -16.51
CA THR A 74 -15.39 -10.28 -15.43
C THR A 74 -14.92 -9.74 -14.09
N PHE A 75 -13.61 -9.47 -13.95
CA PHE A 75 -13.06 -8.89 -12.72
C PHE A 75 -13.30 -7.38 -12.65
N GLU A 76 -13.93 -6.96 -11.58
CA GLU A 76 -13.82 -5.60 -11.07
C GLU A 76 -12.47 -5.44 -10.37
N VAL A 77 -11.70 -4.41 -10.72
CA VAL A 77 -10.31 -4.25 -10.24
C VAL A 77 -10.14 -2.92 -9.52
N HIS A 78 -9.72 -3.01 -8.28
CA HIS A 78 -9.34 -1.88 -7.45
C HIS A 78 -7.83 -1.87 -7.26
N ASN A 79 -7.17 -0.76 -7.60
CA ASN A 79 -5.76 -0.52 -7.31
C ASN A 79 -5.64 0.56 -6.25
N GLU A 80 -4.64 0.45 -5.38
CA GLU A 80 -4.49 1.35 -4.22
C GLU A 80 -5.82 1.53 -3.49
N PHE A 81 -6.45 0.40 -3.15
CA PHE A 81 -7.80 0.38 -2.64
C PHE A 81 -7.83 0.77 -1.16
N HIS A 82 -8.41 1.92 -0.90
CA HIS A 82 -8.62 2.43 0.45
C HIS A 82 -9.90 1.87 1.06
N ILE A 83 -9.77 1.19 2.20
CA ILE A 83 -10.90 0.72 3.00
C ILE A 83 -10.77 1.30 4.40
N ASN A 84 -11.72 2.13 4.81
CA ASN A 84 -11.93 2.48 6.21
C ASN A 84 -12.94 1.50 6.78
N TRP A 85 -12.58 0.81 7.84
CA TRP A 85 -13.37 -0.27 8.39
C TRP A 85 -13.32 -0.29 9.90
N GLU A 86 -14.22 -1.04 10.51
CA GLU A 86 -14.34 -1.12 11.96
C GLU A 86 -14.14 -2.57 12.39
N PHE A 87 -13.27 -2.76 13.37
CA PHE A 87 -13.09 -4.05 14.01
C PHE A 87 -14.06 -4.14 15.20
N PRO A 88 -14.94 -5.17 15.25
CA PRO A 88 -15.83 -5.37 16.38
C PRO A 88 -15.04 -5.51 17.68
N ASN A 89 -15.37 -4.70 18.66
CA ASN A 89 -14.65 -4.68 19.92
C ASN A 89 -15.59 -4.37 21.09
N ASP A 90 -15.45 -5.09 22.18
CA ASP A 90 -16.21 -4.88 23.43
C ASP A 90 -15.64 -3.72 24.29
N SER A 91 -14.88 -2.82 23.68
CA SER A 91 -14.30 -1.68 24.38
C SER A 91 -15.37 -0.66 24.76
N LYS A 92 -15.06 0.19 25.74
CA LYS A 92 -15.94 1.32 26.15
C LYS A 92 -16.15 2.32 25.02
N LEU A 93 -15.23 2.37 24.06
CA LEU A 93 -15.29 3.25 22.89
C LEU A 93 -16.03 2.64 21.70
N GLY A 94 -16.55 1.40 21.83
CA GLY A 94 -17.21 0.68 20.75
C GLY A 94 -16.22 0.05 19.75
N ASP A 95 -16.66 -0.16 18.52
CA ASP A 95 -15.87 -0.77 17.49
C ASP A 95 -14.59 0.03 17.19
N PHE A 96 -13.49 -0.67 16.95
CA PHE A 96 -12.19 -0.04 16.79
C PHE A 96 -11.99 0.39 15.33
N PRO A 97 -11.78 1.71 15.04
CA PRO A 97 -11.60 2.18 13.68
C PRO A 97 -10.25 1.76 13.10
N CYS A 98 -10.30 1.15 11.94
CA CYS A 98 -9.17 0.66 11.17
C CYS A 98 -9.14 1.27 9.77
N LYS A 99 -7.98 1.27 9.14
CA LYS A 99 -7.82 1.66 7.74
C LYS A 99 -6.84 0.75 7.06
N SER A 100 -7.10 0.42 5.81
CA SER A 100 -6.23 -0.38 4.96
C SER A 100 -6.06 0.29 3.61
N LEU A 101 -4.85 0.18 3.07
CA LEU A 101 -4.53 0.52 1.69
C LEU A 101 -3.98 -0.73 1.03
N LEU A 102 -4.76 -1.33 0.14
CA LEU A 102 -4.41 -2.56 -0.54
C LEU A 102 -3.88 -2.23 -1.93
N ASP A 103 -2.75 -2.80 -2.32
CA ASP A 103 -2.16 -2.51 -3.63
C ASP A 103 -3.10 -2.88 -4.76
N ARG A 104 -3.72 -4.07 -4.68
CA ARG A 104 -4.72 -4.51 -5.66
C ARG A 104 -5.67 -5.53 -5.09
N VAL A 105 -6.96 -5.33 -5.36
CA VAL A 105 -8.04 -6.29 -5.12
C VAL A 105 -8.81 -6.49 -6.41
N MET A 106 -9.10 -7.74 -6.77
CA MET A 106 -9.86 -8.10 -7.95
C MET A 106 -11.05 -8.95 -7.54
N ILE A 107 -12.24 -8.56 -7.93
CA ILE A 107 -13.49 -9.24 -7.55
C ILE A 107 -14.22 -9.71 -8.81
N ASP A 108 -14.45 -11.00 -8.91
CA ASP A 108 -15.27 -11.61 -9.96
C ASP A 108 -16.56 -12.12 -9.35
N HIS A 109 -17.61 -11.32 -9.47
CA HIS A 109 -18.93 -11.66 -8.95
C HIS A 109 -19.60 -12.82 -9.70
N THR A 110 -19.24 -13.02 -10.97
CA THR A 110 -19.78 -14.10 -11.80
C THR A 110 -19.25 -15.46 -11.38
N ASN A 111 -17.94 -15.54 -11.15
CA ASN A 111 -17.28 -16.79 -10.77
C ASN A 111 -17.07 -16.91 -9.26
N LYS A 112 -17.60 -15.97 -8.47
CA LYS A 112 -17.45 -15.94 -7.01
C LYS A 112 -15.98 -16.06 -6.59
N LYS A 113 -15.14 -15.11 -7.03
CA LYS A 113 -13.70 -15.13 -6.78
C LYS A 113 -13.19 -13.77 -6.36
N VAL A 114 -12.34 -13.75 -5.32
CA VAL A 114 -11.59 -12.57 -4.88
C VAL A 114 -10.11 -12.88 -4.90
N VAL A 115 -9.35 -11.96 -5.49
CA VAL A 115 -7.88 -12.04 -5.55
C VAL A 115 -7.30 -10.82 -4.88
N LEU A 116 -6.53 -11.04 -3.81
CA LEU A 116 -5.72 -10.03 -3.14
C LEU A 116 -4.28 -10.11 -3.65
N VAL A 117 -3.72 -8.98 -4.06
CA VAL A 117 -2.33 -8.89 -4.52
C VAL A 117 -1.62 -7.79 -3.75
N ASP A 118 -0.45 -8.12 -3.24
CA ASP A 118 0.44 -7.19 -2.57
C ASP A 118 1.78 -7.17 -3.32
N ILE A 119 2.30 -5.97 -3.64
CA ILE A 119 3.52 -5.81 -4.44
C ILE A 119 4.65 -5.34 -3.53
N LYS A 120 5.74 -6.10 -3.53
CA LYS A 120 6.91 -5.82 -2.70
C LYS A 120 8.15 -5.59 -3.55
N THR A 121 8.95 -4.61 -3.17
CA THR A 121 10.31 -4.46 -3.69
C THR A 121 11.30 -5.13 -2.75
N THR A 122 12.32 -5.77 -3.30
CA THR A 122 13.36 -6.46 -2.52
C THR A 122 14.72 -6.28 -3.17
N ALA A 123 15.79 -6.35 -2.36
CA ALA A 123 17.15 -6.42 -2.87
C ALA A 123 17.49 -7.81 -3.44
N ASP A 124 16.89 -8.87 -2.90
CA ASP A 124 17.11 -10.25 -3.33
C ASP A 124 15.77 -10.99 -3.49
N VAL A 125 15.33 -11.13 -4.74
CA VAL A 125 14.09 -11.83 -5.05
C VAL A 125 14.19 -13.33 -4.84
N TYR A 126 15.39 -13.89 -4.90
CA TYR A 126 15.60 -15.33 -4.74
C TYR A 126 15.46 -15.78 -3.28
N ASN A 127 15.84 -14.92 -2.34
CA ASN A 127 15.71 -15.17 -0.91
C ASN A 127 14.42 -14.57 -0.31
N PHE A 128 13.53 -14.04 -1.14
CA PHE A 128 12.34 -13.32 -0.67
C PHE A 128 11.38 -14.17 0.19
N ARG A 129 11.41 -15.51 0.05
CA ARG A 129 10.66 -16.40 0.95
C ARG A 129 11.04 -16.18 2.42
N HIS A 130 12.33 -15.98 2.71
CA HIS A 130 12.78 -15.66 4.06
C HIS A 130 12.21 -14.33 4.54
N SER A 131 12.15 -13.32 3.65
CA SER A 131 11.53 -12.02 4.00
C SER A 131 10.03 -12.15 4.29
N ILE A 132 9.29 -13.07 3.65
CA ILE A 132 7.88 -13.31 3.96
C ILE A 132 7.74 -13.77 5.42
N GLU A 133 8.63 -14.61 5.91
CA GLU A 133 8.63 -15.13 7.27
C GLU A 133 9.16 -14.08 8.27
N GLU A 134 10.30 -13.46 7.97
CA GLU A 134 10.98 -12.49 8.84
C GLU A 134 10.11 -11.25 9.13
N PHE A 135 9.47 -10.69 8.09
CA PHE A 135 8.60 -9.50 8.23
C PHE A 135 7.13 -9.87 8.49
N ASP A 136 6.84 -11.15 8.60
CA ASP A 136 5.49 -11.67 8.85
C ASP A 136 4.44 -11.08 7.89
N TYR A 137 4.71 -11.13 6.58
CA TYR A 137 3.78 -10.60 5.58
C TYR A 137 2.41 -11.30 5.61
N CYS A 138 2.34 -12.56 6.08
CA CYS A 138 1.07 -13.24 6.28
C CYS A 138 0.17 -12.51 7.29
N ARG A 139 0.73 -11.84 8.30
CA ARG A 139 -0.02 -10.99 9.23
C ARG A 139 -0.59 -9.75 8.54
N GLN A 140 0.19 -9.08 7.67
CA GLN A 140 -0.31 -7.96 6.87
C GLN A 140 -1.48 -8.40 5.97
N LEU A 141 -1.33 -9.55 5.30
CA LEU A 141 -2.37 -10.10 4.42
C LEU A 141 -3.64 -10.49 5.20
N ALA A 142 -3.50 -11.04 6.40
CA ALA A 142 -4.64 -11.31 7.29
C ALA A 142 -5.39 -10.01 7.65
N TYR A 143 -4.66 -8.94 7.97
CA TYR A 143 -5.25 -7.63 8.24
C TYR A 143 -5.99 -7.07 7.01
N TYR A 144 -5.47 -7.28 5.80
CA TYR A 144 -6.15 -6.89 4.57
C TYR A 144 -7.41 -7.70 4.30
N TRP A 145 -7.41 -9.00 4.62
CA TRP A 145 -8.60 -9.82 4.50
C TRP A 145 -9.71 -9.42 5.48
N PHE A 146 -9.39 -8.94 6.68
CA PHE A 146 -10.40 -8.32 7.57
C PHE A 146 -11.07 -7.12 6.92
N ALA A 147 -10.28 -6.24 6.28
CA ALA A 147 -10.83 -5.09 5.57
C ALA A 147 -11.73 -5.49 4.39
N ILE A 148 -11.32 -6.51 3.60
CA ILE A 148 -12.12 -7.04 2.50
C ILE A 148 -13.41 -7.68 3.02
N TYR A 149 -13.34 -8.47 4.10
CA TYR A 149 -14.51 -9.06 4.73
C TYR A 149 -15.51 -7.99 5.19
N TRP A 150 -15.01 -6.95 5.86
CA TRP A 150 -15.83 -5.81 6.28
C TRP A 150 -16.47 -5.11 5.08
N TYR A 151 -15.71 -4.88 4.00
CA TYR A 151 -16.19 -4.25 2.77
C TYR A 151 -17.32 -5.06 2.11
N PHE A 152 -17.14 -6.37 1.99
CA PHE A 152 -18.17 -7.27 1.46
C PHE A 152 -19.45 -7.19 2.28
N LYS A 153 -19.34 -7.31 3.60
CA LYS A 153 -20.48 -7.30 4.52
C LYS A 153 -21.16 -5.94 4.59
N ASN A 154 -20.41 -4.86 4.70
CA ASN A 154 -20.99 -3.55 5.03
C ASN A 154 -21.25 -2.65 3.81
N GLU A 155 -20.45 -2.75 2.75
CA GLU A 155 -20.63 -1.94 1.54
C GLU A 155 -21.37 -2.72 0.46
N LEU A 156 -20.92 -3.93 0.12
CA LEU A 156 -21.53 -4.71 -0.94
C LEU A 156 -22.79 -5.47 -0.50
N LYS A 157 -22.98 -5.70 0.81
CA LYS A 157 -24.06 -6.53 1.38
C LYS A 157 -24.02 -7.97 0.84
N LEU A 158 -22.81 -8.48 0.65
CA LEU A 158 -22.51 -9.83 0.16
C LEU A 158 -21.76 -10.64 1.22
N ASP A 159 -21.86 -11.96 1.13
CA ASP A 159 -21.10 -12.88 1.96
C ASP A 159 -19.80 -13.28 1.25
N LEU A 160 -18.66 -12.93 1.83
CA LEU A 160 -17.34 -13.29 1.31
C LEU A 160 -17.09 -14.81 1.35
N GLU A 161 -17.74 -15.55 2.25
CA GLU A 161 -17.59 -17.01 2.35
C GLU A 161 -18.13 -17.76 1.13
N GLU A 162 -18.96 -17.10 0.32
CA GLU A 162 -19.39 -17.64 -0.97
C GLU A 162 -18.33 -17.53 -2.07
N TYR A 163 -17.22 -16.83 -1.80
CA TYR A 163 -16.16 -16.55 -2.78
C TYR A 163 -14.91 -17.36 -2.52
N THR A 164 -14.33 -17.90 -3.59
CA THR A 164 -12.95 -18.41 -3.53
C THR A 164 -11.96 -17.28 -3.32
N ARG A 165 -11.04 -17.44 -2.38
CA ARG A 165 -10.03 -16.46 -2.03
C ARG A 165 -8.65 -16.89 -2.55
N GLU A 166 -7.99 -16.03 -3.29
CA GLU A 166 -6.60 -16.21 -3.69
C GLU A 166 -5.77 -15.02 -3.23
N THR A 167 -4.56 -15.28 -2.77
CA THR A 167 -3.65 -14.24 -2.28
C THR A 167 -2.28 -14.39 -2.90
N TYR A 168 -1.76 -13.29 -3.46
CA TYR A 168 -0.47 -13.27 -4.10
C TYR A 168 0.42 -12.16 -3.54
N ILE A 169 1.70 -12.46 -3.36
CA ILE A 169 2.75 -11.45 -3.23
C ILE A 169 3.54 -11.47 -4.54
N ILE A 170 3.69 -10.30 -5.16
CA ILE A 170 4.53 -10.11 -6.32
C ILE A 170 5.79 -9.38 -5.86
N ALA A 171 6.91 -10.10 -5.76
CA ALA A 171 8.19 -9.54 -5.38
C ALA A 171 8.97 -9.10 -6.64
N VAL A 172 9.47 -7.87 -6.61
CA VAL A 172 10.26 -7.27 -7.69
C VAL A 172 11.61 -6.88 -7.15
N GLN A 173 12.67 -7.33 -7.80
CA GLN A 173 14.02 -6.93 -7.45
C GLN A 173 14.24 -5.45 -7.76
N SER A 174 14.82 -4.71 -6.81
CA SER A 174 14.99 -3.26 -6.89
C SER A 174 16.22 -2.82 -7.71
N HIS A 175 17.10 -3.75 -8.07
CA HIS A 175 18.33 -3.54 -8.84
C HIS A 175 18.66 -4.80 -9.65
N ASP A 176 19.72 -4.78 -10.45
CA ASP A 176 20.30 -5.93 -11.17
C ASP A 176 19.26 -6.81 -11.91
N GLY A 177 18.67 -6.25 -12.98
CA GLY A 177 17.76 -6.98 -13.85
C GLY A 177 16.29 -6.90 -13.51
N TYR A 178 15.92 -6.41 -12.30
CA TYR A 178 14.53 -6.20 -11.88
C TYR A 178 13.66 -7.44 -12.02
N GLU A 179 14.20 -8.58 -11.60
CA GLU A 179 13.53 -9.86 -11.70
C GLU A 179 12.25 -9.89 -10.87
N VAL A 180 11.29 -10.71 -11.31
CA VAL A 180 9.96 -10.83 -10.71
C VAL A 180 9.74 -12.25 -10.24
N LYS A 181 9.25 -12.41 -9.00
CA LYS A 181 8.69 -13.67 -8.48
C LYS A 181 7.30 -13.48 -7.96
N VAL A 182 6.45 -14.47 -8.17
CA VAL A 182 5.09 -14.49 -7.67
C VAL A 182 4.95 -15.62 -6.66
N PHE A 183 4.48 -15.26 -5.47
CA PHE A 183 4.20 -16.21 -4.39
C PHE A 183 2.69 -16.30 -4.22
N ASN A 184 2.16 -17.51 -4.36
CA ASN A 184 0.79 -17.81 -3.97
C ASN A 184 0.80 -18.17 -2.47
N ILE A 185 0.10 -17.40 -1.67
CA ILE A 185 0.02 -17.59 -0.22
C ILE A 185 -1.24 -18.37 0.09
N GLU A 186 -1.06 -19.60 0.54
CA GLU A 186 -2.19 -20.47 0.91
C GLU A 186 -2.96 -19.89 2.11
N ASN A 187 -4.28 -20.02 2.08
CA ASN A 187 -5.17 -19.46 3.10
C ASN A 187 -4.80 -19.90 4.53
N GLN A 188 -4.32 -21.13 4.72
CA GLN A 188 -3.91 -21.63 6.03
C GLN A 188 -2.83 -20.76 6.72
N TYR A 189 -1.88 -20.19 5.97
CA TYR A 189 -0.86 -19.29 6.53
C TYR A 189 -1.43 -17.93 6.93
N ILE A 190 -2.46 -17.48 6.24
CA ILE A 190 -3.17 -16.24 6.53
C ILE A 190 -4.09 -16.43 7.73
N GLU A 191 -4.85 -17.53 7.74
CA GLU A 191 -5.78 -17.89 8.82
C GLU A 191 -5.06 -18.09 10.15
N ALA A 192 -3.84 -18.65 10.14
CA ALA A 192 -3.00 -18.76 11.33
C ALA A 192 -2.63 -17.40 11.96
N LYS A 193 -2.79 -16.28 11.25
CA LYS A 193 -2.51 -14.93 11.74
C LYS A 193 -3.74 -14.17 12.22
N VAL A 194 -4.93 -14.70 12.02
CA VAL A 194 -6.19 -14.05 12.40
C VAL A 194 -6.20 -13.72 13.90
N CYS A 195 -5.93 -14.70 14.75
CA CYS A 195 -5.91 -14.50 16.22
C CYS A 195 -4.84 -13.48 16.66
N VAL A 196 -3.70 -13.42 15.96
CA VAL A 196 -2.64 -12.43 16.23
C VAL A 196 -3.12 -11.00 15.94
N ILE A 197 -3.85 -10.80 14.84
CA ILE A 197 -4.42 -9.50 14.50
C ILE A 197 -5.51 -9.11 15.48
N GLU A 198 -6.41 -10.03 15.82
CA GLU A 198 -7.47 -9.80 16.80
C GLU A 198 -6.91 -9.40 18.17
N ASP A 199 -5.91 -10.12 18.66
CA ASP A 199 -5.26 -9.81 19.92
C ASP A 199 -4.58 -8.43 19.86
N ALA A 200 -3.84 -8.13 18.79
CA ALA A 200 -3.18 -6.85 18.61
C ALA A 200 -4.17 -5.67 18.64
N ILE A 201 -5.30 -5.78 17.92
CA ILE A 201 -6.32 -4.74 17.90
C ILE A 201 -6.97 -4.59 19.28
N LYS A 202 -7.31 -5.68 19.95
CA LYS A 202 -7.89 -5.67 21.31
C LYS A 202 -6.94 -5.03 22.32
N ARG A 203 -5.64 -5.32 22.26
CA ARG A 203 -4.61 -4.69 23.10
C ARG A 203 -4.52 -3.18 22.85
N ILE A 204 -4.45 -2.76 21.59
CA ILE A 204 -4.41 -1.33 21.23
C ILE A 204 -5.69 -0.62 21.73
N ALA A 205 -6.85 -1.22 21.55
CA ALA A 205 -8.12 -0.68 22.02
C ALA A 205 -8.12 -0.55 23.56
N TRP A 206 -7.65 -1.55 24.27
CA TRP A 206 -7.52 -1.51 25.74
C TRP A 206 -6.62 -0.37 26.21
N HIS A 207 -5.44 -0.20 25.59
CA HIS A 207 -4.53 0.89 25.90
C HIS A 207 -5.16 2.26 25.64
N LYS A 208 -5.91 2.38 24.53
CA LYS A 208 -6.64 3.60 24.19
C LYS A 208 -7.77 3.92 25.19
N ASP A 209 -8.51 2.90 25.64
CA ASP A 209 -9.60 3.06 26.60
C ASP A 209 -9.13 3.50 27.99
N ASN A 210 -7.90 3.11 28.37
CA ASN A 210 -7.35 3.36 29.69
C ASN A 210 -6.29 4.48 29.72
N ASP A 211 -5.86 4.97 28.55
CA ASP A 211 -4.76 5.95 28.38
C ASP A 211 -3.46 5.52 29.06
N LEU A 212 -3.12 4.23 28.96
CA LEU A 212 -1.96 3.59 29.55
C LEU A 212 -1.08 3.00 28.46
N TRP A 213 0.11 3.57 28.19
CA TRP A 213 0.95 3.20 27.05
C TRP A 213 2.40 2.85 27.41
N ASP A 214 2.83 3.05 28.66
CA ASP A 214 4.23 2.86 29.05
C ASP A 214 4.64 1.40 29.18
N HIS A 215 3.67 0.51 29.43
CA HIS A 215 3.87 -0.92 29.59
C HIS A 215 2.81 -1.72 28.84
N ILE A 216 3.00 -3.03 28.72
CA ILE A 216 1.99 -3.94 28.16
C ILE A 216 0.77 -4.06 29.09
N LYS A 217 -0.36 -4.50 28.54
CA LYS A 217 -1.63 -4.62 29.28
C LYS A 217 -1.48 -5.46 30.54
N GLU A 218 -0.80 -6.59 30.45
CA GLU A 218 -0.59 -7.55 31.53
C GLU A 218 0.17 -6.95 32.73
N TYR A 219 1.05 -5.99 32.48
CA TYR A 219 1.74 -5.24 33.53
C TYR A 219 0.75 -4.45 34.40
N TYR A 220 -0.27 -3.84 33.79
CA TYR A 220 -1.26 -3.02 34.50
C TYR A 220 -2.35 -3.87 35.17
N GLU A 221 -2.72 -5.00 34.60
CA GLU A 221 -3.76 -5.90 35.12
C GLU A 221 -3.23 -6.95 36.11
N GLY A 222 -1.92 -7.18 36.12
CA GLY A 222 -1.24 -8.16 36.96
C GLY A 222 -0.54 -7.55 38.16
N ASP A 223 0.45 -8.24 38.65
CA ASP A 223 1.35 -7.82 39.74
C ASP A 223 2.61 -7.10 39.26
N GLY A 224 2.68 -6.77 37.99
CA GLY A 224 3.83 -6.14 37.32
C GLY A 224 4.86 -7.14 36.79
N ALA A 225 4.62 -8.44 36.88
CA ALA A 225 5.46 -9.46 36.26
C ALA A 225 5.07 -9.68 34.80
N GLU A 226 6.08 -9.70 33.92
CA GLU A 226 5.90 -10.09 32.51
C GLU A 226 6.11 -11.59 32.37
N LEU A 227 5.17 -12.30 31.72
CA LEU A 227 5.33 -13.69 31.34
C LEU A 227 6.16 -13.76 30.06
N LEU A 228 7.27 -14.49 30.10
CA LEU A 228 8.13 -14.79 28.94
C LEU A 228 7.62 -16.03 28.20
#